data_8cdaeb4fd405b4d3273c58251427b068
#
_entry.id   8cdaeb4fd405b4d3273c58251427b068
#
_cell.length_a   1.000
_cell.length_b   1.000
_cell.length_c   1.000
_cell.angle_alpha   90.00
_cell.angle_beta   90.00
_cell.angle_gamma   90.00
#
_symmetry.space_group_name_H-M   'P 1'
#
loop_
_entity.id
_entity.type
_entity.pdbx_description
1 polymer ?
#
loop_
_entity_poly.entity_id
_entity_poly.type
_entity_poly.pdbx_seq_one_letter_code
_entity_poly.pdbx_strand_id
1 'polypeptide(L)'
;AAMALCGEPSLLVLDEPTTALDVTTQIEVLKAFKKVIRERGAAAIYVTHDLAVVAQIADRIVVLYNGDIQEKGSANAVISKPRHPYTKRLMRAVRPLPAAGEKAADRDSDKVIEIKGVSAGYGGNVTINPKEVILKDINLQLARGEVLGVIGESGSGKSTLARVIAGLLPSFKGEILLDGQRLQPRLEDRPRSELRKIQFVYQMADTAINPKQTIGKILGRPLEFYLNMSGKKQKDRVLELLDMVELPKEFYTRYPHELSGGQKQRINLARALAAEPEVLLCDEVTSALDSIVGANVIELLRGLRKDLGVSFVFISHDLSTVSAFADSIAVMYKGIIAETGSVHQVLSPPSHPYTDLLISSVPELRVGWLEEADQNIQDAKTKLDQEEFS
;
A
#
# COMPACT_ATOMS: atom_id res chain seq x y z
N ALA A 1 11.51 -8.19 19.64
CA ALA A 1 12.09 -7.17 20.53
C ALA A 1 12.31 -7.72 21.95
N ALA A 2 11.26 -8.13 22.67
CA ALA A 2 11.40 -8.60 24.07
C ALA A 2 12.43 -9.72 24.25
N MET A 3 12.46 -10.71 23.36
CA MET A 3 13.44 -11.81 23.40
C MET A 3 14.88 -11.32 23.25
N ALA A 4 15.14 -10.32 22.38
CA ALA A 4 16.48 -9.74 22.22
C ALA A 4 16.96 -8.96 23.45
N LEU A 5 16.02 -8.46 24.26
CA LEU A 5 16.30 -7.70 25.49
C LEU A 5 16.50 -8.57 26.74
N CYS A 6 16.06 -9.83 26.72
CA CYS A 6 16.16 -10.74 27.88
C CYS A 6 17.60 -10.97 28.35
N GLY A 7 18.59 -10.90 27.44
CA GLY A 7 20.01 -11.08 27.74
C GLY A 7 20.74 -9.82 28.22
N GLU A 8 20.05 -8.72 28.44
CA GLU A 8 20.62 -7.40 28.79
C GLU A 8 21.82 -7.00 27.91
N PRO A 9 21.66 -7.00 26.58
CA PRO A 9 22.78 -6.79 25.66
C PRO A 9 23.29 -5.35 25.73
N SER A 10 24.60 -5.17 25.58
CA SER A 10 25.23 -3.85 25.42
C SER A 10 24.96 -3.22 24.04
N LEU A 11 24.64 -4.06 23.04
CA LEU A 11 24.32 -3.65 21.67
C LEU A 11 23.09 -4.40 21.17
N LEU A 12 22.11 -3.66 20.65
CA LEU A 12 20.95 -4.18 19.93
C LEU A 12 21.13 -3.94 18.44
N VAL A 13 20.87 -4.97 17.62
CA VAL A 13 20.79 -4.84 16.16
C VAL A 13 19.33 -5.08 15.77
N LEU A 14 18.71 -4.06 15.22
CA LEU A 14 17.30 -4.02 14.81
C LEU A 14 17.25 -3.89 13.29
N ASP A 15 16.91 -5.00 12.61
CA ASP A 15 16.80 -5.05 11.16
C ASP A 15 15.33 -4.96 10.75
N GLU A 16 14.95 -3.81 10.22
CA GLU A 16 13.58 -3.45 9.80
C GLU A 16 12.47 -3.82 10.83
N PRO A 17 12.62 -3.47 12.11
CA PRO A 17 11.73 -4.01 13.16
C PRO A 17 10.29 -3.47 13.10
N THR A 18 10.01 -2.47 12.26
CA THR A 18 8.70 -1.81 12.14
C THR A 18 8.10 -1.88 10.73
N THR A 19 8.74 -2.50 9.76
CA THR A 19 8.34 -2.50 8.33
C THR A 19 6.96 -3.11 8.07
N ALA A 20 6.50 -4.05 8.90
CA ALA A 20 5.19 -4.71 8.73
C ALA A 20 4.10 -4.12 9.65
N LEU A 21 4.38 -3.01 10.33
CA LEU A 21 3.46 -2.40 11.27
C LEU A 21 2.71 -1.24 10.62
N ASP A 22 1.45 -1.06 11.01
CA ASP A 22 0.73 0.17 10.71
C ASP A 22 1.30 1.35 11.49
N VAL A 23 0.98 2.57 11.07
CA VAL A 23 1.60 3.80 11.61
C VAL A 23 1.37 4.00 13.11
N THR A 24 0.21 3.61 13.65
CA THR A 24 -0.13 3.74 15.07
C THR A 24 0.70 2.79 15.92
N THR A 25 0.76 1.52 15.55
CA THR A 25 1.59 0.50 16.20
C THR A 25 3.09 0.81 16.04
N GLN A 26 3.51 1.32 14.87
CA GLN A 26 4.89 1.73 14.61
C GLN A 26 5.36 2.79 15.63
N ILE A 27 4.55 3.83 15.88
CA ILE A 27 4.88 4.88 16.85
C ILE A 27 5.00 4.33 18.26
N GLU A 28 4.10 3.45 18.69
CA GLU A 28 4.18 2.82 20.00
C GLU A 28 5.46 2.00 20.19
N VAL A 29 5.82 1.23 19.17
CA VAL A 29 7.05 0.42 19.18
C VAL A 29 8.29 1.31 19.20
N LEU A 30 8.31 2.41 18.44
CA LEU A 30 9.43 3.38 18.45
C LEU A 30 9.59 4.03 19.82
N LYS A 31 8.50 4.45 20.48
CA LYS A 31 8.53 4.97 21.85
C LYS A 31 9.10 3.95 22.83
N ALA A 32 8.64 2.70 22.75
CA ALA A 32 9.10 1.62 23.58
C ALA A 32 10.60 1.34 23.39
N PHE A 33 11.09 1.29 22.13
CA PHE A 33 12.52 1.13 21.85
C PHE A 33 13.34 2.29 22.40
N LYS A 34 12.94 3.53 22.16
CA LYS A 34 13.63 4.73 22.63
C LYS A 34 13.74 4.75 24.15
N LYS A 35 12.68 4.38 24.86
CA LYS A 35 12.63 4.26 26.31
C LYS A 35 13.61 3.18 26.81
N VAL A 36 13.52 1.95 26.28
CA VAL A 36 14.35 0.82 26.72
C VAL A 36 15.84 1.08 26.46
N ILE A 37 16.21 1.60 25.28
CA ILE A 37 17.59 1.92 24.93
C ILE A 37 18.15 2.94 25.93
N ARG A 38 17.40 3.99 26.29
CA ARG A 38 17.83 4.99 27.27
C ARG A 38 17.93 4.44 28.69
N GLU A 39 16.93 3.70 29.17
CA GLU A 39 16.90 3.15 30.53
C GLU A 39 18.00 2.12 30.78
N ARG A 40 18.36 1.33 29.76
CA ARG A 40 19.38 0.29 29.87
C ARG A 40 20.79 0.78 29.51
N GLY A 41 20.94 1.98 28.95
CA GLY A 41 22.22 2.50 28.45
C GLY A 41 22.81 1.65 27.33
N ALA A 42 21.99 0.86 26.61
CA ALA A 42 22.42 0.04 25.50
C ALA A 42 22.68 0.88 24.25
N ALA A 43 23.64 0.49 23.43
CA ALA A 43 23.77 1.01 22.08
C ALA A 43 22.80 0.28 21.13
N ALA A 44 22.33 0.95 20.08
CA ALA A 44 21.48 0.32 19.07
C ALA A 44 21.96 0.64 17.65
N ILE A 45 21.90 -0.37 16.77
CA ILE A 45 21.99 -0.21 15.32
C ILE A 45 20.58 -0.48 14.77
N TYR A 46 19.98 0.54 14.18
CA TYR A 46 18.66 0.46 13.58
C TYR A 46 18.78 0.50 12.07
N VAL A 47 18.48 -0.60 11.39
CA VAL A 47 18.52 -0.72 9.93
C VAL A 47 17.09 -0.57 9.40
N THR A 48 16.89 0.37 8.50
CA THR A 48 15.60 0.60 7.83
C THR A 48 15.76 1.43 6.56
N HIS A 49 14.80 1.35 5.69
CA HIS A 49 14.64 2.23 4.53
C HIS A 49 13.70 3.43 4.81
N ASP A 50 13.03 3.46 5.96
CA ASP A 50 12.13 4.54 6.37
C ASP A 50 12.90 5.67 7.08
N LEU A 51 13.11 6.76 6.33
CA LEU A 51 13.86 7.92 6.84
C LEU A 51 13.08 8.71 7.89
N ALA A 52 11.75 8.73 7.83
CA ALA A 52 10.94 9.42 8.81
C ALA A 52 11.05 8.73 10.17
N VAL A 53 11.08 7.39 10.19
CA VAL A 53 11.35 6.59 11.39
C VAL A 53 12.76 6.83 11.92
N VAL A 54 13.78 6.82 11.04
CA VAL A 54 15.18 7.10 11.44
C VAL A 54 15.29 8.47 12.10
N ALA A 55 14.59 9.48 11.59
CA ALA A 55 14.59 10.82 12.16
C ALA A 55 14.12 10.86 13.62
N GLN A 56 13.27 9.92 14.05
CA GLN A 56 12.71 9.88 15.40
C GLN A 56 13.61 9.15 16.42
N ILE A 57 14.44 8.20 15.98
CA ILE A 57 15.16 7.30 16.89
C ILE A 57 16.68 7.47 16.87
N ALA A 58 17.26 7.89 15.75
CA ALA A 58 18.70 7.85 15.54
C ALA A 58 19.41 9.13 16.02
N ASP A 59 20.53 8.99 16.76
CA ASP A 59 21.47 10.08 17.03
C ASP A 59 22.37 10.36 15.83
N ARG A 60 22.75 9.29 15.11
CA ARG A 60 23.65 9.33 13.94
C ARG A 60 23.08 8.47 12.82
N ILE A 61 23.26 8.93 11.58
CA ILE A 61 22.83 8.22 10.38
C ILE A 61 24.04 7.85 9.54
N VAL A 62 24.02 6.62 9.00
CA VAL A 62 24.92 6.13 7.96
C VAL A 62 24.07 5.72 6.78
N VAL A 63 24.25 6.39 5.64
CA VAL A 63 23.56 6.11 4.39
C VAL A 63 24.37 5.13 3.56
N LEU A 64 23.81 3.97 3.25
CA LEU A 64 24.44 2.91 2.47
C LEU A 64 23.80 2.81 1.07
N TYR A 65 24.62 2.59 0.05
CA TYR A 65 24.17 2.27 -1.29
C TYR A 65 25.17 1.35 -2.00
N ASN A 66 24.69 0.24 -2.53
CA ASN A 66 25.50 -0.81 -3.19
C ASN A 66 26.68 -1.31 -2.33
N GLY A 67 26.52 -1.38 -1.00
CA GLY A 67 27.56 -1.81 -0.06
C GLY A 67 28.51 -0.70 0.40
N ASP A 68 28.46 0.48 -0.20
CA ASP A 68 29.33 1.61 0.14
C ASP A 68 28.62 2.64 1.02
N ILE A 69 29.41 3.27 1.93
CA ILE A 69 28.93 4.41 2.73
C ILE A 69 28.94 5.67 1.86
N GLN A 70 27.76 6.21 1.59
CA GLN A 70 27.58 7.42 0.79
C GLN A 70 27.65 8.70 1.64
N GLU A 71 27.11 8.63 2.85
CA GLU A 71 27.09 9.76 3.78
C GLU A 71 26.99 9.26 5.23
N LYS A 72 27.61 10.00 6.16
CA LYS A 72 27.48 9.76 7.61
C LYS A 72 27.52 11.06 8.39
N GLY A 73 26.75 11.14 9.46
CA GLY A 73 26.70 12.33 10.32
C GLY A 73 25.71 12.21 11.46
N SER A 74 25.48 13.30 12.20
CA SER A 74 24.36 13.39 13.12
C SER A 74 23.04 13.35 12.35
N ALA A 75 21.98 12.80 12.95
CA ALA A 75 20.67 12.71 12.31
C ALA A 75 20.22 14.07 11.76
N ASN A 76 20.31 15.12 12.58
CA ASN A 76 19.95 16.47 12.16
C ASN A 76 20.76 16.96 10.94
N ALA A 77 22.08 16.71 10.88
CA ALA A 77 22.89 17.16 9.76
C ALA A 77 22.55 16.43 8.45
N VAL A 78 22.36 15.11 8.50
CA VAL A 78 22.05 14.30 7.31
C VAL A 78 20.64 14.59 6.79
N ILE A 79 19.65 14.79 7.68
CA ILE A 79 18.27 15.05 7.31
C ILE A 79 18.10 16.49 6.80
N SER A 80 18.58 17.50 7.55
CA SER A 80 18.33 18.90 7.21
C SER A 80 19.25 19.44 6.10
N LYS A 81 20.47 18.91 5.96
CA LYS A 81 21.47 19.38 4.99
C LYS A 81 22.21 18.20 4.33
N PRO A 82 21.54 17.31 3.60
CA PRO A 82 22.16 16.19 2.92
C PRO A 82 23.17 16.70 1.88
N ARG A 83 24.36 16.10 1.87
CA ARG A 83 25.47 16.51 0.98
C ARG A 83 25.53 15.60 -0.25
N HIS A 84 25.47 14.28 -0.03
CA HIS A 84 25.62 13.32 -1.11
C HIS A 84 24.38 13.28 -2.04
N PRO A 85 24.57 13.17 -3.38
CA PRO A 85 23.45 13.12 -4.34
C PRO A 85 22.43 12.03 -4.04
N TYR A 86 22.89 10.84 -3.61
CA TYR A 86 22.00 9.72 -3.26
C TYR A 86 21.15 10.04 -2.03
N THR A 87 21.75 10.61 -0.97
CA THR A 87 21.01 11.06 0.23
C THR A 87 19.94 12.10 -0.14
N LYS A 88 20.27 13.06 -1.02
CA LYS A 88 19.29 14.03 -1.53
C LYS A 88 18.14 13.36 -2.28
N ARG A 89 18.42 12.30 -3.04
CA ARG A 89 17.36 11.53 -3.72
C ARG A 89 16.48 10.80 -2.72
N LEU A 90 17.05 10.17 -1.69
CA LEU A 90 16.30 9.53 -0.60
C LEU A 90 15.36 10.53 0.09
N MET A 91 15.87 11.71 0.47
CA MET A 91 15.05 12.74 1.12
C MET A 91 13.90 13.24 0.23
N ARG A 92 14.10 13.33 -1.08
CA ARG A 92 13.06 13.73 -2.03
C ARG A 92 12.00 12.63 -2.26
N ALA A 93 12.36 11.37 -2.06
CA ALA A 93 11.43 10.25 -2.20
C ALA A 93 10.43 10.19 -1.01
N VAL A 94 10.80 10.72 0.16
CA VAL A 94 9.88 10.89 1.29
C VAL A 94 8.99 12.09 1.01
N ARG A 95 7.71 11.83 0.79
CA ARG A 95 6.72 12.87 0.47
C ARG A 95 6.02 13.31 1.75
N PRO A 96 5.97 14.63 2.04
CA PRO A 96 5.08 15.12 3.09
C PRO A 96 3.62 14.93 2.66
N LEU A 97 2.72 14.86 3.65
CA LEU A 97 1.27 14.95 3.37
C LEU A 97 0.98 16.23 2.58
N PRO A 98 0.14 16.20 1.52
CA PRO A 98 -0.17 17.39 0.76
C PRO A 98 -0.84 18.43 1.66
N ALA A 99 -0.39 19.68 1.54
CA ALA A 99 -1.10 20.79 2.14
C ALA A 99 -2.49 20.93 1.50
N ALA A 100 -3.49 21.21 2.32
CA ALA A 100 -4.87 21.40 1.89
C ALA A 100 -4.96 22.35 0.67
N GLY A 101 -5.47 21.91 -0.48
CA GLY A 101 -5.62 22.85 -1.60
C GLY A 101 -6.00 22.39 -2.99
N GLU A 102 -6.14 21.11 -3.30
CA GLU A 102 -6.56 20.71 -4.66
C GLU A 102 -8.00 20.18 -4.71
N LYS A 103 -8.75 20.61 -5.76
CA LYS A 103 -10.17 20.33 -5.93
C LYS A 103 -10.45 18.83 -6.10
N ALA A 104 -11.45 18.35 -5.37
CA ALA A 104 -12.08 17.04 -5.59
C ALA A 104 -12.65 16.95 -7.02
N ALA A 105 -12.46 15.78 -7.67
CA ALA A 105 -13.24 15.42 -8.85
C ALA A 105 -14.74 15.37 -8.49
N ASP A 106 -15.57 15.79 -9.42
CA ASP A 106 -17.03 15.79 -9.27
C ASP A 106 -17.53 14.35 -9.08
N ARG A 107 -18.16 14.05 -7.92
CA ARG A 107 -18.58 12.70 -7.53
C ARG A 107 -19.79 12.16 -8.29
N ASP A 108 -20.36 12.95 -9.18
CA ASP A 108 -21.50 12.52 -10.04
C ASP A 108 -21.05 11.90 -11.36
N SER A 109 -19.73 11.60 -11.47
CA SER A 109 -19.11 10.97 -12.62
C SER A 109 -19.50 9.49 -12.77
N ASP A 110 -19.35 8.95 -13.98
CA ASP A 110 -19.58 7.55 -14.37
C ASP A 110 -18.89 6.57 -13.41
N LYS A 111 -19.67 5.78 -12.67
CA LYS A 111 -19.19 4.86 -11.64
C LYS A 111 -18.84 3.52 -12.27
N VAL A 112 -17.59 3.12 -12.15
CA VAL A 112 -17.15 1.80 -12.63
C VAL A 112 -17.40 0.70 -11.59
N ILE A 113 -17.26 0.99 -10.28
CA ILE A 113 -17.59 0.06 -9.18
C ILE A 113 -18.54 0.75 -8.21
N GLU A 114 -19.62 0.05 -7.82
CA GLU A 114 -20.45 0.40 -6.67
C GLU A 114 -20.55 -0.79 -5.71
N ILE A 115 -20.32 -0.55 -4.42
CA ILE A 115 -20.44 -1.52 -3.33
C ILE A 115 -21.57 -1.06 -2.43
N LYS A 116 -22.60 -1.90 -2.25
CA LYS A 116 -23.82 -1.57 -1.51
C LYS A 116 -24.07 -2.59 -0.40
N GLY A 117 -23.90 -2.17 0.85
CA GLY A 117 -24.21 -2.95 2.04
C GLY A 117 -23.46 -4.27 2.14
N VAL A 118 -22.22 -4.33 1.63
CA VAL A 118 -21.45 -5.57 1.53
C VAL A 118 -20.92 -6.00 2.89
N SER A 119 -21.21 -7.26 3.26
CA SER A 119 -20.62 -7.92 4.43
C SER A 119 -19.97 -9.24 4.01
N ALA A 120 -18.78 -9.51 4.55
CA ALA A 120 -17.98 -10.69 4.21
C ALA A 120 -17.11 -11.14 5.40
N GLY A 121 -16.70 -12.40 5.38
CA GLY A 121 -15.89 -12.97 6.45
C GLY A 121 -15.31 -14.32 6.11
N TYR A 122 -14.63 -14.93 7.07
CA TYR A 122 -13.91 -16.19 6.90
C TYR A 122 -14.49 -17.32 7.76
N GLY A 123 -14.19 -18.54 7.34
CA GLY A 123 -14.56 -19.77 8.06
C GLY A 123 -16.05 -20.10 8.01
N GLY A 124 -16.43 -21.33 8.36
CA GLY A 124 -17.81 -21.76 8.25
C GLY A 124 -18.34 -21.77 6.83
N ASN A 125 -19.61 -21.44 6.64
CA ASN A 125 -20.19 -21.20 5.32
C ASN A 125 -20.07 -19.71 5.00
N VAL A 126 -19.01 -19.34 4.27
CA VAL A 126 -18.66 -17.97 3.96
C VAL A 126 -19.72 -17.19 3.17
N THR A 127 -20.67 -17.90 2.50
CA THR A 127 -21.75 -17.27 1.72
C THR A 127 -23.04 -17.09 2.50
N ILE A 128 -23.17 -17.65 3.69
CA ILE A 128 -24.40 -17.61 4.49
C ILE A 128 -24.11 -17.12 5.92
N ASN A 129 -23.14 -17.74 6.58
CA ASN A 129 -22.80 -17.46 7.97
C ASN A 129 -21.32 -17.73 8.22
N PRO A 130 -20.41 -16.79 7.92
CA PRO A 130 -19.00 -16.93 8.24
C PRO A 130 -18.80 -16.98 9.76
N LYS A 131 -17.78 -17.72 10.21
CA LYS A 131 -17.43 -17.77 11.64
C LYS A 131 -16.93 -16.43 12.15
N GLU A 132 -16.21 -15.70 11.31
CA GLU A 132 -15.61 -14.41 11.63
C GLU A 132 -16.00 -13.40 10.55
N VAL A 133 -16.80 -12.41 10.92
CA VAL A 133 -17.20 -11.32 10.02
C VAL A 133 -16.14 -10.23 10.06
N ILE A 134 -15.50 -9.99 8.92
CA ILE A 134 -14.45 -8.98 8.77
C ILE A 134 -15.02 -7.67 8.21
N LEU A 135 -15.84 -7.75 7.15
CA LEU A 135 -16.47 -6.58 6.54
C LEU A 135 -17.92 -6.49 6.98
N LYS A 136 -18.33 -5.29 7.40
CA LYS A 136 -19.64 -5.01 7.96
C LYS A 136 -20.27 -3.82 7.24
N ASP A 137 -21.29 -4.08 6.43
CA ASP A 137 -22.11 -3.06 5.76
C ASP A 137 -21.30 -2.04 4.94
N ILE A 138 -20.34 -2.52 4.14
CA ILE A 138 -19.46 -1.66 3.33
C ILE A 138 -20.25 -1.01 2.19
N ASN A 139 -20.15 0.32 2.12
CA ASN A 139 -20.70 1.15 1.07
C ASN A 139 -19.59 2.02 0.49
N LEU A 140 -19.23 1.82 -0.79
CA LEU A 140 -18.14 2.52 -1.49
C LEU A 140 -18.47 2.67 -2.97
N GLN A 141 -17.86 3.65 -3.60
CA GLN A 141 -17.96 3.91 -5.04
C GLN A 141 -16.58 4.23 -5.59
N LEU A 142 -16.34 3.82 -6.83
CA LEU A 142 -15.14 4.16 -7.60
C LEU A 142 -15.61 4.70 -8.96
N ALA A 143 -15.23 5.93 -9.29
CA ALA A 143 -15.50 6.51 -10.60
C ALA A 143 -14.50 5.99 -11.64
N ARG A 144 -14.86 6.10 -12.90
CA ARG A 144 -14.00 5.71 -14.02
C ARG A 144 -12.75 6.59 -14.07
N GLY A 145 -11.58 5.96 -14.13
CA GLY A 145 -10.29 6.64 -14.12
C GLY A 145 -9.89 7.25 -12.76
N GLU A 146 -10.68 7.03 -11.70
CA GLU A 146 -10.37 7.47 -10.34
C GLU A 146 -9.35 6.53 -9.66
N VAL A 147 -8.59 7.10 -8.73
CA VAL A 147 -7.78 6.35 -7.75
C VAL A 147 -8.43 6.52 -6.38
N LEU A 148 -9.06 5.47 -5.88
CA LEU A 148 -9.56 5.37 -4.52
C LEU A 148 -8.47 4.78 -3.61
N GLY A 149 -7.92 5.59 -2.71
CA GLY A 149 -7.02 5.13 -1.65
C GLY A 149 -7.82 4.45 -0.53
N VAL A 150 -7.37 3.29 -0.07
CA VAL A 150 -7.95 2.59 1.09
C VAL A 150 -6.89 2.48 2.17
N ILE A 151 -7.12 3.15 3.30
CA ILE A 151 -6.20 3.22 4.43
C ILE A 151 -6.83 2.66 5.71
N GLY A 152 -6.01 2.39 6.71
CA GLY A 152 -6.41 1.88 8.03
C GLY A 152 -5.35 0.95 8.62
N GLU A 153 -5.50 0.59 9.89
CA GLU A 153 -4.60 -0.33 10.58
C GLU A 153 -4.55 -1.74 9.97
N SER A 154 -3.52 -2.49 10.34
CA SER A 154 -3.45 -3.93 10.03
C SER A 154 -4.65 -4.64 10.65
N GLY A 155 -5.31 -5.50 9.86
CA GLY A 155 -6.53 -6.20 10.31
C GLY A 155 -7.84 -5.40 10.16
N SER A 156 -7.84 -4.14 9.71
CA SER A 156 -9.07 -3.35 9.50
C SER A 156 -9.98 -3.88 8.37
N GLY A 157 -9.47 -4.80 7.51
CA GLY A 157 -10.25 -5.43 6.45
C GLY A 157 -9.90 -4.99 5.02
N LYS A 158 -8.88 -4.14 4.81
CA LYS A 158 -8.48 -3.60 3.47
C LYS A 158 -8.26 -4.68 2.41
N SER A 159 -7.38 -5.63 2.69
CA SER A 159 -7.11 -6.75 1.75
C SER A 159 -8.32 -7.67 1.60
N THR A 160 -9.18 -7.78 2.62
CA THR A 160 -10.44 -8.51 2.54
C THR A 160 -11.41 -7.82 1.58
N LEU A 161 -11.50 -6.49 1.63
CA LEU A 161 -12.29 -5.69 0.70
C LEU A 161 -11.85 -5.93 -0.75
N ALA A 162 -10.54 -5.84 -1.02
CA ALA A 162 -10.02 -6.10 -2.36
C ALA A 162 -10.32 -7.53 -2.84
N ARG A 163 -10.20 -8.54 -1.97
CA ARG A 163 -10.55 -9.94 -2.31
C ARG A 163 -12.03 -10.11 -2.59
N VAL A 164 -12.90 -9.39 -1.89
CA VAL A 164 -14.36 -9.43 -2.12
C VAL A 164 -14.70 -8.77 -3.46
N ILE A 165 -14.12 -7.62 -3.79
CA ILE A 165 -14.30 -6.98 -5.10
C ILE A 165 -13.83 -7.90 -6.23
N ALA A 166 -12.68 -8.55 -6.06
CA ALA A 166 -12.14 -9.51 -7.03
C ALA A 166 -12.96 -10.82 -7.15
N GLY A 167 -13.88 -11.10 -6.21
CA GLY A 167 -14.62 -12.38 -6.13
C GLY A 167 -13.80 -13.54 -5.53
N LEU A 168 -12.61 -13.28 -5.02
CA LEU A 168 -11.75 -14.26 -4.35
C LEU A 168 -12.28 -14.66 -2.97
N LEU A 169 -13.08 -13.80 -2.35
CA LEU A 169 -13.86 -14.07 -1.16
C LEU A 169 -15.30 -13.64 -1.43
N PRO A 170 -16.30 -14.54 -1.37
CA PRO A 170 -17.68 -14.17 -1.60
C PRO A 170 -18.24 -13.35 -0.43
N SER A 171 -19.07 -12.34 -0.75
CA SER A 171 -19.93 -11.68 0.23
C SER A 171 -21.13 -12.55 0.58
N PHE A 172 -21.58 -12.48 1.83
CA PHE A 172 -22.82 -13.13 2.27
C PHE A 172 -24.01 -12.15 2.33
N LYS A 173 -23.74 -10.84 2.26
CA LYS A 173 -24.76 -9.78 2.25
C LYS A 173 -24.31 -8.66 1.32
N GLY A 174 -25.28 -7.92 0.76
CA GLY A 174 -25.03 -6.78 -0.12
C GLY A 174 -24.72 -7.20 -1.55
N GLU A 175 -24.30 -6.23 -2.35
CA GLU A 175 -23.98 -6.45 -3.77
C GLU A 175 -22.85 -5.53 -4.24
N ILE A 176 -22.15 -5.99 -5.27
CA ILE A 176 -21.15 -5.22 -6.00
C ILE A 176 -21.61 -5.10 -7.44
N LEU A 177 -21.61 -3.88 -7.95
CA LEU A 177 -21.94 -3.57 -9.33
C LEU A 177 -20.65 -3.15 -10.07
N LEU A 178 -20.50 -3.64 -11.30
CA LEU A 178 -19.50 -3.22 -12.28
C LEU A 178 -20.25 -2.64 -13.47
N ASP A 179 -20.03 -1.38 -13.81
CA ASP A 179 -20.79 -0.67 -14.85
C ASP A 179 -22.31 -0.77 -14.65
N GLY A 180 -22.78 -0.68 -13.40
CA GLY A 180 -24.20 -0.82 -13.04
C GLY A 180 -24.74 -2.26 -13.08
N GLN A 181 -23.95 -3.25 -13.50
CA GLN A 181 -24.34 -4.66 -13.55
C GLN A 181 -23.85 -5.41 -12.32
N ARG A 182 -24.74 -6.18 -11.68
CA ARG A 182 -24.40 -6.95 -10.48
C ARG A 182 -23.40 -8.06 -10.79
N LEU A 183 -22.28 -8.05 -10.10
CA LEU A 183 -21.28 -9.12 -10.14
C LEU A 183 -21.71 -10.31 -9.29
N GLN A 184 -21.43 -11.52 -9.79
CA GLN A 184 -21.57 -12.72 -8.96
C GLN A 184 -20.56 -12.68 -7.80
N PRO A 185 -20.97 -13.07 -6.56
CA PRO A 185 -20.09 -13.02 -5.39
C PRO A 185 -18.85 -13.92 -5.53
N ARG A 186 -18.98 -15.08 -6.20
CA ARG A 186 -17.89 -16.04 -6.38
C ARG A 186 -17.17 -15.84 -7.70
N LEU A 187 -15.86 -15.98 -7.69
CA LEU A 187 -15.01 -15.87 -8.88
C LEU A 187 -15.41 -16.89 -9.97
N GLU A 188 -15.71 -18.12 -9.57
CA GLU A 188 -16.06 -19.23 -10.45
C GLU A 188 -17.38 -19.01 -11.23
N ASP A 189 -18.28 -18.17 -10.69
CA ASP A 189 -19.55 -17.85 -11.31
C ASP A 189 -19.47 -16.63 -12.24
N ARG A 190 -18.32 -15.91 -12.26
CA ARG A 190 -18.11 -14.74 -13.12
C ARG A 190 -17.64 -15.16 -14.52
N PRO A 191 -18.23 -14.64 -15.60
CA PRO A 191 -17.75 -14.88 -16.95
C PRO A 191 -16.35 -14.26 -17.16
N ARG A 192 -15.58 -14.80 -18.09
CA ARG A 192 -14.22 -14.31 -18.40
C ARG A 192 -14.17 -12.83 -18.75
N SER A 193 -15.23 -12.30 -19.37
CA SER A 193 -15.37 -10.88 -19.69
C SER A 193 -15.39 -9.98 -18.46
N GLU A 194 -16.02 -10.40 -17.35
CA GLU A 194 -16.01 -9.68 -16.08
C GLU A 194 -14.69 -9.89 -15.33
N LEU A 195 -14.18 -11.14 -15.30
CA LEU A 195 -12.87 -11.44 -14.68
C LEU A 195 -11.74 -10.62 -15.30
N ARG A 196 -11.79 -10.37 -16.61
CA ARG A 196 -10.82 -9.54 -17.31
C ARG A 196 -10.81 -8.11 -16.80
N LYS A 197 -12.00 -7.53 -16.57
CA LYS A 197 -12.15 -6.11 -16.21
C LYS A 197 -11.59 -5.73 -14.85
N ILE A 198 -11.55 -6.66 -13.89
CA ILE A 198 -11.04 -6.43 -12.54
C ILE A 198 -9.82 -7.32 -12.32
N GLN A 199 -8.66 -6.71 -12.18
CA GLN A 199 -7.41 -7.44 -11.97
C GLN A 199 -6.77 -7.08 -10.63
N PHE A 200 -6.07 -8.05 -10.03
CA PHE A 200 -5.47 -7.95 -8.71
C PHE A 200 -3.93 -7.94 -8.81
N VAL A 201 -3.31 -6.90 -8.23
CA VAL A 201 -1.87 -6.81 -8.04
C VAL A 201 -1.58 -7.09 -6.57
N TYR A 202 -0.94 -8.23 -6.31
CA TYR A 202 -0.68 -8.72 -4.96
C TYR A 202 0.50 -7.99 -4.32
N GLN A 203 0.47 -7.90 -3.00
CA GLN A 203 1.51 -7.31 -2.16
C GLN A 203 2.89 -7.95 -2.42
N MET A 204 2.95 -9.28 -2.36
CA MET A 204 4.19 -10.04 -2.56
C MET A 204 4.28 -10.57 -3.99
N ALA A 205 5.08 -9.92 -4.83
CA ALA A 205 5.31 -10.37 -6.20
C ALA A 205 5.87 -11.79 -6.28
N ASP A 206 6.72 -12.19 -5.33
CA ASP A 206 7.33 -13.54 -5.27
C ASP A 206 6.30 -14.66 -5.16
N THR A 207 5.19 -14.44 -4.46
CA THR A 207 4.11 -15.43 -4.34
C THR A 207 3.10 -15.35 -5.48
N ALA A 208 3.07 -14.21 -6.18
CA ALA A 208 2.12 -13.95 -7.26
C ALA A 208 2.55 -14.49 -8.61
N ILE A 209 3.85 -14.69 -8.84
CA ILE A 209 4.42 -15.13 -10.11
C ILE A 209 5.04 -16.54 -9.97
N ASN A 210 4.83 -17.39 -10.97
CA ASN A 210 5.37 -18.76 -10.94
C ASN A 210 6.90 -18.74 -11.18
N PRO A 211 7.75 -19.12 -10.19
CA PRO A 211 9.20 -19.06 -10.32
C PRO A 211 9.79 -20.03 -11.35
N LYS A 212 9.02 -21.02 -11.80
CA LYS A 212 9.44 -22.03 -12.79
C LYS A 212 9.11 -21.63 -14.23
N GLN A 213 8.52 -20.46 -14.44
CA GLN A 213 8.15 -19.96 -15.77
C GLN A 213 8.99 -18.73 -16.12
N THR A 214 9.30 -18.59 -17.42
CA THR A 214 9.90 -17.35 -17.92
C THR A 214 8.90 -16.20 -17.86
N ILE A 215 9.39 -14.96 -17.81
CA ILE A 215 8.56 -13.75 -17.80
C ILE A 215 7.64 -13.72 -19.03
N GLY A 216 8.13 -14.13 -20.21
CA GLY A 216 7.30 -14.24 -21.41
C GLY A 216 6.10 -15.17 -21.24
N LYS A 217 6.26 -16.30 -20.53
CA LYS A 217 5.15 -17.22 -20.23
C LYS A 217 4.19 -16.63 -19.18
N ILE A 218 4.73 -15.98 -18.15
CA ILE A 218 3.94 -15.35 -17.07
C ILE A 218 3.03 -14.27 -17.66
N LEU A 219 3.56 -13.37 -18.49
CA LEU A 219 2.81 -12.29 -19.13
C LEU A 219 1.94 -12.79 -20.30
N GLY A 220 2.35 -13.84 -20.99
CA GLY A 220 1.59 -14.45 -22.08
C GLY A 220 0.32 -15.16 -21.62
N ARG A 221 0.31 -15.70 -20.38
CA ARG A 221 -0.83 -16.48 -19.88
C ARG A 221 -2.15 -15.67 -19.80
N PRO A 222 -2.21 -14.45 -19.25
CA PRO A 222 -3.42 -13.63 -19.30
C PRO A 222 -3.86 -13.29 -20.72
N LEU A 223 -2.93 -12.99 -21.63
CA LEU A 223 -3.23 -12.69 -23.03
C LEU A 223 -3.91 -13.88 -23.73
N GLU A 224 -3.41 -15.11 -23.48
CA GLU A 224 -4.03 -16.32 -23.99
C GLU A 224 -5.42 -16.56 -23.37
N PHE A 225 -5.50 -16.45 -22.04
CA PHE A 225 -6.73 -16.80 -21.30
C PHE A 225 -7.89 -15.82 -21.54
N TYR A 226 -7.61 -14.50 -21.52
CA TYR A 226 -8.64 -13.48 -21.64
C TYR A 226 -8.86 -13.01 -23.08
N LEU A 227 -7.81 -12.94 -23.90
CA LEU A 227 -7.84 -12.30 -25.23
C LEU A 227 -7.64 -13.30 -26.37
N ASN A 228 -7.48 -14.61 -26.07
CA ASN A 228 -7.21 -15.67 -27.04
C ASN A 228 -6.00 -15.37 -27.94
N MET A 229 -5.02 -14.60 -27.43
CA MET A 229 -3.80 -14.27 -28.17
C MET A 229 -2.78 -15.43 -28.11
N SER A 230 -2.14 -15.72 -29.23
CA SER A 230 -1.09 -16.75 -29.33
C SER A 230 -0.01 -16.39 -30.36
N GLY A 231 1.09 -17.14 -30.35
CA GLY A 231 2.15 -17.03 -31.33
C GLY A 231 2.83 -15.64 -31.34
N LYS A 232 3.08 -15.11 -32.54
CA LYS A 232 3.80 -13.85 -32.73
C LYS A 232 3.05 -12.66 -32.09
N LYS A 233 1.73 -12.57 -32.25
CA LYS A 233 0.92 -11.48 -31.65
C LYS A 233 1.05 -11.43 -30.13
N GLN A 234 1.00 -12.60 -29.47
CA GLN A 234 1.19 -12.69 -28.02
C GLN A 234 2.59 -12.23 -27.61
N LYS A 235 3.65 -12.68 -28.34
CA LYS A 235 5.02 -12.25 -28.06
C LYS A 235 5.19 -10.75 -28.21
N ASP A 236 4.70 -10.17 -29.30
CA ASP A 236 4.79 -8.73 -29.56
C ASP A 236 4.09 -7.94 -28.42
N ARG A 237 2.90 -8.39 -28.02
CA ARG A 237 2.17 -7.75 -26.89
C ARG A 237 2.90 -7.89 -25.56
N VAL A 238 3.56 -9.01 -25.28
CA VAL A 238 4.40 -9.15 -24.07
C VAL A 238 5.57 -8.17 -24.08
N LEU A 239 6.19 -7.94 -25.25
CA LEU A 239 7.28 -6.97 -25.36
C LEU A 239 6.79 -5.52 -25.14
N GLU A 240 5.58 -5.19 -25.61
CA GLU A 240 4.93 -3.92 -25.32
C GLU A 240 4.63 -3.75 -23.80
N LEU A 241 4.13 -4.81 -23.16
CA LEU A 241 3.87 -4.80 -21.71
C LEU A 241 5.15 -4.60 -20.90
N LEU A 242 6.28 -5.19 -21.31
CA LEU A 242 7.58 -4.94 -20.68
C LEU A 242 7.99 -3.48 -20.82
N ASP A 243 7.81 -2.90 -22.01
CA ASP A 243 8.10 -1.50 -22.27
C ASP A 243 7.22 -0.56 -21.41
N MET A 244 5.90 -0.85 -21.34
CA MET A 244 4.95 -0.09 -20.51
C MET A 244 5.32 -0.07 -19.02
N VAL A 245 5.98 -1.11 -18.51
CA VAL A 245 6.46 -1.16 -17.12
C VAL A 245 7.96 -0.83 -17.01
N GLU A 246 8.54 -0.21 -18.04
CA GLU A 246 9.93 0.24 -18.10
C GLU A 246 10.94 -0.88 -17.80
N LEU A 247 10.72 -2.06 -18.36
CA LEU A 247 11.63 -3.20 -18.29
C LEU A 247 12.20 -3.56 -19.66
N PRO A 248 13.49 -3.92 -19.72
CA PRO A 248 14.13 -4.33 -20.98
C PRO A 248 13.45 -5.53 -21.64
N LYS A 249 13.40 -5.56 -22.96
CA LYS A 249 12.78 -6.64 -23.74
C LYS A 249 13.46 -8.01 -23.53
N GLU A 250 14.74 -8.01 -23.16
CA GLU A 250 15.52 -9.21 -22.81
C GLU A 250 14.94 -9.98 -21.62
N PHE A 251 14.10 -9.30 -20.79
CA PHE A 251 13.42 -9.95 -19.66
C PHE A 251 12.43 -11.01 -20.10
N TYR A 252 12.00 -11.00 -21.36
CA TYR A 252 11.10 -12.01 -21.93
C TYR A 252 11.56 -13.46 -21.66
N THR A 253 12.87 -13.73 -21.72
CA THR A 253 13.46 -15.06 -21.52
C THR A 253 13.93 -15.33 -20.10
N ARG A 254 14.00 -14.30 -19.23
CA ARG A 254 14.44 -14.43 -17.84
C ARG A 254 13.42 -15.13 -16.97
N TYR A 255 13.91 -15.63 -15.85
CA TYR A 255 13.09 -16.22 -14.78
C TYR A 255 12.96 -15.23 -13.60
N PRO A 256 11.91 -15.35 -12.75
CA PRO A 256 11.70 -14.46 -11.62
C PRO A 256 12.88 -14.36 -10.64
N HIS A 257 13.62 -15.45 -10.42
CA HIS A 257 14.77 -15.44 -9.49
C HIS A 257 15.96 -14.58 -9.99
N GLU A 258 15.98 -14.19 -11.25
CA GLU A 258 17.00 -13.31 -11.83
C GLU A 258 16.65 -11.82 -11.68
N LEU A 259 15.50 -11.49 -11.07
CA LEU A 259 14.97 -10.15 -10.97
C LEU A 259 15.06 -9.62 -9.53
N SER A 260 15.29 -8.30 -9.39
CA SER A 260 15.15 -7.59 -8.11
C SER A 260 13.68 -7.51 -7.67
N GLY A 261 13.42 -7.20 -6.38
CA GLY A 261 12.07 -7.04 -5.83
C GLY A 261 11.22 -6.03 -6.62
N GLY A 262 11.77 -4.85 -6.92
CA GLY A 262 11.07 -3.84 -7.72
C GLY A 262 10.80 -4.27 -9.18
N GLN A 263 11.72 -5.04 -9.79
CA GLN A 263 11.49 -5.60 -11.12
C GLN A 263 10.39 -6.67 -11.09
N LYS A 264 10.35 -7.54 -10.09
CA LYS A 264 9.26 -8.52 -9.90
C LYS A 264 7.92 -7.82 -9.71
N GLN A 265 7.88 -6.72 -8.96
CA GLN A 265 6.65 -5.94 -8.77
C GLN A 265 6.15 -5.32 -10.07
N ARG A 266 7.05 -4.80 -10.92
CA ARG A 266 6.71 -4.33 -12.27
C ARG A 266 6.18 -5.45 -13.16
N ILE A 267 6.72 -6.67 -13.07
CA ILE A 267 6.18 -7.86 -13.77
C ILE A 267 4.79 -8.23 -13.24
N ASN A 268 4.57 -8.18 -11.92
CA ASN A 268 3.25 -8.43 -11.33
C ASN A 268 2.20 -7.44 -11.85
N LEU A 269 2.58 -6.16 -11.97
CA LEU A 269 1.75 -5.12 -12.57
C LEU A 269 1.50 -5.38 -14.07
N ALA A 270 2.54 -5.68 -14.86
CA ALA A 270 2.42 -6.01 -16.28
C ALA A 270 1.50 -7.21 -16.52
N ARG A 271 1.54 -8.22 -15.62
CA ARG A 271 0.65 -9.39 -15.68
C ARG A 271 -0.81 -8.99 -15.53
N ALA A 272 -1.12 -8.08 -14.60
CA ALA A 272 -2.49 -7.57 -14.42
C ALA A 272 -2.93 -6.75 -15.64
N LEU A 273 -2.06 -5.89 -16.17
CA LEU A 273 -2.31 -5.07 -17.37
C LEU A 273 -2.50 -5.91 -18.64
N ALA A 274 -1.92 -7.11 -18.71
CA ALA A 274 -2.09 -8.02 -19.84
C ALA A 274 -3.57 -8.44 -20.09
N ALA A 275 -4.42 -8.33 -19.07
CA ALA A 275 -5.85 -8.55 -19.22
C ALA A 275 -6.59 -7.34 -19.80
N GLU A 276 -5.95 -6.19 -19.98
CA GLU A 276 -6.57 -4.90 -20.33
C GLU A 276 -7.73 -4.56 -19.38
N PRO A 277 -7.44 -4.39 -18.07
CA PRO A 277 -8.48 -4.21 -17.07
C PRO A 277 -9.08 -2.79 -17.11
N GLU A 278 -10.31 -2.65 -16.60
CA GLU A 278 -10.92 -1.35 -16.29
C GLU A 278 -10.62 -0.91 -14.85
N VAL A 279 -10.41 -1.89 -13.95
CA VAL A 279 -10.11 -1.68 -12.53
C VAL A 279 -8.89 -2.50 -12.10
N LEU A 280 -7.93 -1.86 -11.45
CA LEU A 280 -6.79 -2.49 -10.79
C LEU A 280 -6.94 -2.39 -9.28
N LEU A 281 -6.92 -3.53 -8.61
CA LEU A 281 -6.88 -3.66 -7.16
C LEU A 281 -5.42 -3.83 -6.75
N CYS A 282 -4.83 -2.81 -6.17
CA CYS A 282 -3.44 -2.78 -5.75
C CYS A 282 -3.35 -2.95 -4.23
N ASP A 283 -2.99 -4.14 -3.75
CA ASP A 283 -2.89 -4.45 -2.33
C ASP A 283 -1.44 -4.32 -1.88
N GLU A 284 -1.12 -3.20 -1.20
CA GLU A 284 0.20 -2.87 -0.64
C GLU A 284 1.38 -3.04 -1.62
N VAL A 285 1.23 -2.60 -2.86
CA VAL A 285 2.18 -2.84 -3.95
C VAL A 285 3.56 -2.17 -3.77
N THR A 286 3.70 -1.26 -2.80
CA THR A 286 4.95 -0.55 -2.49
C THR A 286 5.56 -0.93 -1.15
N SER A 287 4.87 -1.68 -0.28
CA SER A 287 5.28 -1.93 1.11
C SER A 287 6.59 -2.72 1.28
N ALA A 288 6.94 -3.57 0.31
CA ALA A 288 8.17 -4.37 0.33
C ALA A 288 9.32 -3.73 -0.48
N LEU A 289 9.19 -2.44 -0.86
CA LEU A 289 10.16 -1.74 -1.70
C LEU A 289 10.82 -0.61 -0.91
N ASP A 290 12.09 -0.34 -1.22
CA ASP A 290 12.74 0.85 -0.69
C ASP A 290 12.06 2.14 -1.21
N SER A 291 12.24 3.25 -0.50
CA SER A 291 11.53 4.52 -0.76
C SER A 291 11.71 5.04 -2.21
N ILE A 292 12.88 4.85 -2.82
CA ILE A 292 13.15 5.31 -4.20
C ILE A 292 12.43 4.41 -5.20
N VAL A 293 12.50 3.08 -5.01
CA VAL A 293 11.83 2.12 -5.90
C VAL A 293 10.31 2.25 -5.77
N GLY A 294 9.80 2.42 -4.54
CA GLY A 294 8.38 2.68 -4.29
C GLY A 294 7.89 3.94 -5.00
N ALA A 295 8.63 5.05 -4.89
CA ALA A 295 8.29 6.29 -5.60
C ALA A 295 8.26 6.09 -7.13
N ASN A 296 9.20 5.35 -7.70
CA ASN A 296 9.22 5.04 -9.14
C ASN A 296 8.01 4.18 -9.55
N VAL A 297 7.55 3.25 -8.71
CA VAL A 297 6.33 2.46 -8.98
C VAL A 297 5.09 3.36 -8.98
N ILE A 298 4.98 4.33 -8.07
CA ILE A 298 3.88 5.29 -8.05
C ILE A 298 3.87 6.17 -9.31
N GLU A 299 5.02 6.66 -9.75
CA GLU A 299 5.09 7.43 -11.01
C GLU A 299 4.69 6.57 -12.22
N LEU A 300 5.11 5.31 -12.26
CA LEU A 300 4.67 4.35 -13.29
C LEU A 300 3.15 4.18 -13.27
N LEU A 301 2.53 3.98 -12.09
CA LEU A 301 1.08 3.87 -11.97
C LEU A 301 0.35 5.13 -12.44
N ARG A 302 0.88 6.33 -12.19
CA ARG A 302 0.35 7.59 -12.71
C ARG A 302 0.38 7.65 -14.23
N GLY A 303 1.50 7.27 -14.85
CA GLY A 303 1.63 7.17 -16.30
C GLY A 303 0.59 6.23 -16.88
N LEU A 304 0.49 5.01 -16.34
CA LEU A 304 -0.47 3.99 -16.78
C LEU A 304 -1.93 4.46 -16.61
N ARG A 305 -2.26 5.14 -15.51
CA ARG A 305 -3.58 5.74 -15.32
C ARG A 305 -3.91 6.71 -16.44
N LYS A 306 -3.00 7.63 -16.72
CA LYS A 306 -3.17 8.66 -17.76
C LYS A 306 -3.31 8.07 -19.16
N ASP A 307 -2.47 7.08 -19.48
CA ASP A 307 -2.38 6.52 -20.83
C ASP A 307 -3.49 5.49 -21.14
N LEU A 308 -3.94 4.75 -20.12
CA LEU A 308 -4.90 3.64 -20.27
C LEU A 308 -6.30 3.95 -19.71
N GLY A 309 -6.46 5.02 -18.93
CA GLY A 309 -7.75 5.36 -18.29
C GLY A 309 -8.22 4.35 -17.23
N VAL A 310 -7.32 3.54 -16.68
CA VAL A 310 -7.64 2.50 -15.68
C VAL A 310 -7.97 3.15 -14.35
N SER A 311 -9.00 2.63 -13.67
CA SER A 311 -9.38 3.02 -12.31
C SER A 311 -8.62 2.16 -11.27
N PHE A 312 -8.33 2.71 -10.09
CA PHE A 312 -7.54 2.01 -9.08
C PHE A 312 -8.26 1.97 -7.73
N VAL A 313 -8.25 0.81 -7.08
CA VAL A 313 -8.38 0.70 -5.62
C VAL A 313 -6.98 0.47 -5.08
N PHE A 314 -6.41 1.50 -4.46
CA PHE A 314 -5.02 1.50 -3.99
C PHE A 314 -4.98 1.37 -2.47
N ILE A 315 -4.62 0.18 -1.98
CA ILE A 315 -4.52 -0.13 -0.56
C ILE A 315 -3.07 0.07 -0.12
N SER A 316 -2.88 0.87 0.93
CA SER A 316 -1.59 1.03 1.59
C SER A 316 -1.79 1.42 3.05
N HIS A 317 -0.81 1.10 3.91
CA HIS A 317 -0.69 1.63 5.25
C HIS A 317 0.10 2.95 5.29
N ASP A 318 0.78 3.30 4.21
CA ASP A 318 1.52 4.56 4.07
C ASP A 318 0.59 5.67 3.54
N LEU A 319 0.11 6.51 4.47
CA LEU A 319 -0.77 7.63 4.19
C LEU A 319 -0.12 8.65 3.23
N SER A 320 1.21 8.84 3.32
CA SER A 320 1.94 9.75 2.44
C SER A 320 1.91 9.29 0.99
N THR A 321 2.08 8.00 0.75
CA THR A 321 1.98 7.41 -0.58
C THR A 321 0.54 7.48 -1.13
N VAL A 322 -0.46 7.15 -0.29
CA VAL A 322 -1.87 7.22 -0.71
C VAL A 322 -2.25 8.66 -1.06
N SER A 323 -1.96 9.61 -0.19
CA SER A 323 -2.30 11.03 -0.41
C SER A 323 -1.64 11.61 -1.65
N ALA A 324 -0.47 11.09 -2.02
CA ALA A 324 0.26 11.54 -3.21
C ALA A 324 -0.29 10.94 -4.52
N PHE A 325 -1.04 9.84 -4.48
CA PHE A 325 -1.52 9.13 -5.69
C PHE A 325 -3.05 9.13 -5.83
N ALA A 326 -3.79 9.07 -4.72
CA ALA A 326 -5.24 8.95 -4.73
C ALA A 326 -5.96 10.29 -5.01
N ASP A 327 -7.16 10.21 -5.57
CA ASP A 327 -8.10 11.33 -5.70
C ASP A 327 -9.04 11.39 -4.48
N SER A 328 -9.45 10.22 -4.00
CA SER A 328 -10.30 10.04 -2.83
C SER A 328 -9.73 8.99 -1.88
N ILE A 329 -10.12 9.06 -0.62
CA ILE A 329 -9.69 8.14 0.43
C ILE A 329 -10.92 7.53 1.10
N ALA A 330 -10.86 6.23 1.37
CA ALA A 330 -11.72 5.51 2.28
C ALA A 330 -10.90 5.01 3.48
N VAL A 331 -11.28 5.42 4.67
CA VAL A 331 -10.65 5.03 5.94
C VAL A 331 -11.39 3.83 6.49
N MET A 332 -10.71 2.70 6.62
CA MET A 332 -11.28 1.46 7.18
C MET A 332 -10.87 1.26 8.63
N TYR A 333 -11.85 1.05 9.50
CA TYR A 333 -11.65 0.77 10.91
C TYR A 333 -12.55 -0.39 11.37
N LYS A 334 -11.98 -1.42 11.97
CA LYS A 334 -12.70 -2.60 12.52
C LYS A 334 -13.77 -3.19 11.58
N GLY A 335 -13.48 -3.17 10.27
CA GLY A 335 -14.34 -3.77 9.24
C GLY A 335 -15.46 -2.88 8.71
N ILE A 336 -15.47 -1.60 9.04
CA ILE A 336 -16.40 -0.60 8.51
C ILE A 336 -15.62 0.51 7.77
N ILE A 337 -16.33 1.32 6.99
CA ILE A 337 -15.80 2.58 6.46
C ILE A 337 -16.11 3.66 7.50
N ALA A 338 -15.07 4.12 8.20
CA ALA A 338 -15.18 5.16 9.21
C ALA A 338 -15.33 6.54 8.56
N GLU A 339 -14.63 6.78 7.46
CA GLU A 339 -14.67 8.06 6.76
C GLU A 339 -14.37 7.84 5.27
N THR A 340 -14.96 8.65 4.40
CA THR A 340 -14.65 8.69 2.97
C THR A 340 -14.80 10.09 2.41
N GLY A 341 -13.89 10.48 1.53
CA GLY A 341 -13.91 11.82 0.95
C GLY A 341 -12.80 12.00 -0.08
N SER A 342 -12.71 13.21 -0.67
CA SER A 342 -11.49 13.58 -1.37
C SER A 342 -10.30 13.56 -0.42
N VAL A 343 -9.08 13.40 -0.96
CA VAL A 343 -7.84 13.44 -0.15
C VAL A 343 -7.83 14.67 0.77
N HIS A 344 -8.20 15.83 0.22
CA HIS A 344 -8.27 17.07 1.00
C HIS A 344 -9.28 17.01 2.15
N GLN A 345 -10.51 16.50 1.91
CA GLN A 345 -11.55 16.43 2.93
C GLN A 345 -11.17 15.51 4.08
N VAL A 346 -10.60 14.34 3.77
CA VAL A 346 -10.21 13.35 4.78
C VAL A 346 -8.98 13.78 5.57
N LEU A 347 -8.05 14.51 4.94
CA LEU A 347 -6.82 14.97 5.61
C LEU A 347 -6.96 16.34 6.30
N SER A 348 -8.11 17.03 6.14
CA SER A 348 -8.36 18.33 6.79
C SER A 348 -9.30 18.15 7.99
N PRO A 349 -9.03 18.78 9.15
CA PRO A 349 -9.95 18.74 10.30
C PRO A 349 -11.26 19.50 9.99
N PRO A 350 -12.40 19.09 10.59
CA PRO A 350 -12.60 17.96 11.49
C PRO A 350 -12.79 16.67 10.72
N SER A 351 -12.22 15.60 11.22
CA SER A 351 -12.32 14.24 10.66
C SER A 351 -12.77 13.27 11.76
N HIS A 352 -13.09 12.03 11.37
CA HIS A 352 -13.39 10.96 12.30
C HIS A 352 -12.21 10.77 13.28
N PRO A 353 -12.43 10.56 14.62
CA PRO A 353 -11.34 10.44 15.60
C PRO A 353 -10.27 9.40 15.24
N TYR A 354 -10.67 8.30 14.60
CA TYR A 354 -9.71 7.32 14.08
C TYR A 354 -8.85 7.88 12.93
N THR A 355 -9.43 8.70 12.05
CA THR A 355 -8.67 9.37 10.98
C THR A 355 -7.68 10.37 11.57
N ASP A 356 -8.09 11.13 12.59
CA ASP A 356 -7.20 12.03 13.33
C ASP A 356 -6.03 11.27 13.96
N LEU A 357 -6.30 10.11 14.57
CA LEU A 357 -5.26 9.25 15.14
C LEU A 357 -4.27 8.77 14.07
N LEU A 358 -4.76 8.30 12.91
CA LEU A 358 -3.91 7.87 11.80
C LEU A 358 -3.03 9.02 11.30
N ILE A 359 -3.60 10.19 11.04
CA ILE A 359 -2.87 11.38 10.55
C ILE A 359 -1.82 11.82 11.57
N SER A 360 -2.21 11.94 12.84
CA SER A 360 -1.32 12.34 13.93
C SER A 360 -0.19 11.36 14.20
N SER A 361 -0.34 10.11 13.74
CA SER A 361 0.66 9.04 13.89
C SER A 361 1.62 8.94 12.70
N VAL A 362 1.46 9.74 11.64
CA VAL A 362 2.40 9.71 10.49
C VAL A 362 3.69 10.43 10.87
N PRO A 363 4.85 9.74 10.90
CA PRO A 363 6.10 10.38 11.30
C PRO A 363 6.58 11.38 10.24
N GLU A 364 6.96 12.56 10.70
CA GLU A 364 7.58 13.56 9.83
C GLU A 364 9.08 13.33 9.68
N LEU A 365 9.63 13.73 8.54
CA LEU A 365 11.08 13.72 8.30
C LEU A 365 11.76 14.89 9.04
N ARG A 366 11.62 14.92 10.35
CA ARG A 366 12.10 15.98 11.25
C ARG A 366 12.50 15.38 12.60
N VAL A 367 13.70 15.67 13.04
CA VAL A 367 14.20 15.23 14.36
C VAL A 367 13.37 15.87 15.47
N GLY A 368 12.94 15.07 16.45
CA GLY A 368 12.17 15.54 17.61
C GLY A 368 10.67 15.61 17.41
N TRP A 369 10.16 15.26 16.23
CA TRP A 369 8.73 15.25 15.96
C TRP A 369 7.96 14.28 16.89
N LEU A 370 8.53 13.12 17.20
CA LEU A 370 7.87 12.10 18.01
C LEU A 370 7.50 12.61 19.43
N GLU A 371 8.36 13.42 20.03
CA GLU A 371 8.13 14.02 21.35
C GLU A 371 7.06 15.12 21.29
N GLU A 372 7.05 15.91 20.24
CA GLU A 372 6.06 16.97 20.02
C GLU A 372 4.69 16.42 19.67
N ALA A 373 4.62 15.35 18.85
CA ALA A 373 3.37 14.73 18.42
C ALA A 373 2.69 13.90 19.53
N ASP A 374 3.42 13.56 20.61
CA ASP A 374 2.90 12.65 21.65
C ASP A 374 1.58 13.09 22.25
N GLN A 375 1.41 14.38 22.56
CA GLN A 375 0.18 14.92 23.12
C GLN A 375 -0.98 14.80 22.12
N ASN A 376 -0.78 15.17 20.85
CA ASN A 376 -1.81 15.09 19.81
C ASN A 376 -2.29 13.65 19.61
N ILE A 377 -1.35 12.68 19.60
CA ILE A 377 -1.65 11.25 19.48
C ILE A 377 -2.48 10.76 20.67
N GLN A 378 -2.13 11.17 21.89
CA GLN A 378 -2.88 10.80 23.10
C GLN A 378 -4.28 11.41 23.10
N ASP A 379 -4.42 12.67 22.69
CA ASP A 379 -5.71 13.34 22.60
C ASP A 379 -6.61 12.67 21.55
N ALA A 380 -6.07 12.30 20.39
CA ALA A 380 -6.80 11.57 19.36
C ALA A 380 -7.23 10.17 19.83
N LYS A 381 -6.38 9.44 20.56
CA LYS A 381 -6.74 8.14 21.19
C LYS A 381 -7.88 8.31 22.19
N THR A 382 -7.81 9.31 23.06
CA THR A 382 -8.84 9.56 24.07
C THR A 382 -10.20 9.84 23.42
N LYS A 383 -10.22 10.63 22.33
CA LYS A 383 -11.46 10.87 21.57
C LYS A 383 -12.02 9.58 20.95
N LEU A 384 -11.15 8.75 20.36
CA LEU A 384 -11.57 7.48 19.77
C LEU A 384 -12.16 6.53 20.80
N ASP A 385 -11.52 6.40 21.98
CA ASP A 385 -12.01 5.58 23.08
C ASP A 385 -13.39 6.06 23.58
N GLN A 386 -13.61 7.38 23.66
CA GLN A 386 -14.91 7.96 24.06
C GLN A 386 -16.02 7.64 23.05
N GLU A 387 -15.71 7.64 21.75
CA GLU A 387 -16.69 7.30 20.72
C GLU A 387 -17.06 5.80 20.74
N GLU A 388 -16.10 4.91 21.03
CA GLU A 388 -16.37 3.46 21.13
C GLU A 388 -17.25 3.07 22.33
N PHE A 389 -17.31 3.90 23.38
CA PHE A 389 -18.12 3.67 24.58
C PHE A 389 -19.46 4.42 24.58
N SER A 390 -19.74 5.26 23.58
CA SER A 390 -20.99 5.99 23.40
C SER A 390 -21.93 5.27 22.43
#